data_7dd053438b62dd81a3dc7f09d774aa47
#
_entry.id   7dd053438b62dd81a3dc7f09d774aa47
#
_cell.length_a   1.000
_cell.length_b   1.000
_cell.length_c   1.000
_cell.angle_alpha   90.00
_cell.angle_beta   90.00
_cell.angle_gamma   90.00
#
_symmetry.space_group_name_H-M   'P 1'
#
loop_
_entity.id
_entity.type
_entity.pdbx_description
1 polymer ?
#
loop_
_entity_poly.entity_id
_entity_poly.type
_entity_poly.pdbx_seq_one_letter_code
_entity_poly.pdbx_strand_id
1 'polypeptide(L)'
;MSTTVRSAAPDDAAAVCLVLRRSIQECCQQDHQGDSARLDSWLGNKTPGTVGGWIASPTNHMLVAMRDGALVGVALVTQAGKLSLCYVLPESQHCGVGKALLAGVEAKAREWGIGALSLQSTVSACDFFARNGYINGGKEKTCYGLECSLFWKKLNAAPGVDVADGTRFCSCNP
;
A
#
# COMPACT_ATOMS: atom_id res chain seq x y z
N MET A 1 -20.13 12.93 1.21
CA MET A 1 -18.76 13.16 0.70
C MET A 1 -18.30 11.91 -0.02
N SER A 2 -18.05 12.02 -1.31
CA SER A 2 -17.70 10.89 -2.17
C SER A 2 -16.18 10.74 -2.26
N THR A 3 -15.68 9.52 -2.06
CA THR A 3 -14.28 9.19 -2.33
C THR A 3 -14.18 8.64 -3.73
N THR A 4 -13.30 9.18 -4.56
CA THR A 4 -12.96 8.64 -5.88
C THR A 4 -11.52 8.15 -5.90
N VAL A 5 -11.27 7.05 -6.61
CA VAL A 5 -9.93 6.47 -6.76
C VAL A 5 -9.56 6.50 -8.24
N ARG A 6 -8.35 6.94 -8.54
CA ARG A 6 -7.81 7.00 -9.90
C ARG A 6 -6.32 6.63 -9.91
N SER A 7 -5.79 6.34 -11.07
CA SER A 7 -4.34 6.21 -11.26
C SER A 7 -3.64 7.53 -10.94
N ALA A 8 -2.47 7.43 -10.31
CA ALA A 8 -1.62 8.59 -10.07
C ALA A 8 -1.04 9.12 -11.38
N ALA A 9 -0.99 10.44 -11.52
CA ALA A 9 -0.28 11.13 -12.59
C ALA A 9 1.08 11.65 -12.08
N PRO A 10 2.04 11.95 -12.96
CA PRO A 10 3.34 12.51 -12.55
C PRO A 10 3.23 13.74 -11.65
N ASP A 11 2.26 14.60 -11.91
CA ASP A 11 2.03 15.84 -11.15
C ASP A 11 1.51 15.58 -9.71
N ASP A 12 1.06 14.36 -9.41
CA ASP A 12 0.63 13.99 -8.06
C ASP A 12 1.81 13.74 -7.11
N ALA A 13 3.04 13.63 -7.59
CA ALA A 13 4.18 13.17 -6.81
C ALA A 13 4.40 13.95 -5.49
N ALA A 14 4.26 15.28 -5.53
CA ALA A 14 4.40 16.12 -4.34
C ALA A 14 3.27 15.89 -3.34
N ALA A 15 2.02 15.80 -3.81
CA ALA A 15 0.86 15.56 -2.96
C ALA A 15 0.88 14.14 -2.35
N VAL A 16 1.26 13.14 -3.13
CA VAL A 16 1.48 11.77 -2.64
C VAL A 16 2.56 11.74 -1.56
N CYS A 17 3.69 12.41 -1.80
CA CYS A 17 4.76 12.50 -0.83
C CYS A 17 4.28 13.10 0.50
N LEU A 18 3.47 14.16 0.45
CA LEU A 18 2.86 14.77 1.64
C LEU A 18 1.96 13.78 2.39
N VAL A 19 1.09 13.04 1.69
CA VAL A 19 0.24 12.01 2.31
C VAL A 19 1.09 10.94 3.00
N LEU A 20 2.12 10.42 2.34
CA LEU A 20 3.00 9.41 2.91
C LEU A 20 3.67 9.91 4.19
N ARG A 21 4.28 11.09 4.14
CA ARG A 21 5.01 11.66 5.28
C ARG A 21 4.10 11.94 6.47
N ARG A 22 2.97 12.61 6.23
CA ARG A 22 1.99 12.89 7.30
C ARG A 22 1.40 11.62 7.90
N SER A 23 1.02 10.68 7.07
CA SER A 23 0.46 9.42 7.54
C SER A 23 1.45 8.61 8.39
N ILE A 24 2.72 8.55 7.99
CA ILE A 24 3.77 7.89 8.77
C ILE A 24 3.98 8.60 10.11
N GLN A 25 4.11 9.92 10.10
CA GLN A 25 4.38 10.72 11.30
C GLN A 25 3.23 10.70 12.30
N GLU A 26 2.00 10.82 11.82
CA GLU A 26 0.82 11.05 12.66
C GLU A 26 0.06 9.75 12.97
N CYS A 27 0.07 8.75 12.07
CA CYS A 27 -0.74 7.53 12.23
C CYS A 27 0.07 6.29 12.62
N CYS A 28 1.40 6.30 12.48
CA CYS A 28 2.25 5.13 12.74
C CYS A 28 3.06 5.28 14.04
N GLN A 29 2.53 5.95 15.04
CA GLN A 29 3.23 6.20 16.31
C GLN A 29 3.57 4.91 17.08
N GLN A 30 2.72 3.88 16.97
CA GLN A 30 3.00 2.58 17.56
C GLN A 30 4.22 1.90 16.92
N ASP A 31 4.51 2.23 15.68
CA ASP A 31 5.60 1.64 14.91
C ASP A 31 6.92 2.36 15.17
N HIS A 32 6.97 3.68 15.00
CA HIS A 32 8.20 4.45 15.21
C HIS A 32 8.43 4.86 16.68
N GLN A 33 7.40 4.77 17.53
CA GLN A 33 7.48 5.02 19.01
C GLN A 33 8.11 6.37 19.40
N GLY A 34 7.99 7.37 18.52
CA GLY A 34 8.63 8.67 18.72
C GLY A 34 10.16 8.67 18.54
N ASP A 35 10.75 7.57 18.10
CA ASP A 35 12.18 7.47 17.81
C ASP A 35 12.51 8.22 16.52
N SER A 36 13.23 9.34 16.66
CA SER A 36 13.56 10.20 15.53
C SER A 36 14.44 9.51 14.47
N ALA A 37 15.37 8.65 14.89
CA ALA A 37 16.25 7.94 13.97
C ALA A 37 15.48 6.93 13.11
N ARG A 38 14.52 6.21 13.72
CA ARG A 38 13.61 5.32 12.98
C ARG A 38 12.73 6.08 12.01
N LEU A 39 12.17 7.19 12.47
CA LEU A 39 11.31 8.04 11.65
C LEU A 39 12.07 8.62 10.47
N ASP A 40 13.26 9.16 10.69
CA ASP A 40 14.12 9.72 9.64
C ASP A 40 14.51 8.65 8.60
N SER A 41 14.88 7.46 9.05
CA SER A 41 15.16 6.32 8.18
C SER A 41 13.94 5.94 7.33
N TRP A 42 12.76 5.87 7.94
CA TRP A 42 11.53 5.52 7.23
C TRP A 42 11.10 6.58 6.22
N LEU A 43 11.28 7.86 6.57
CA LEU A 43 10.94 9.00 5.70
C LEU A 43 12.00 9.30 4.64
N GLY A 44 13.19 8.72 4.74
CA GLY A 44 14.34 9.07 3.91
C GLY A 44 14.12 8.91 2.41
N ASN A 45 13.34 7.91 1.99
CA ASN A 45 12.97 7.71 0.59
C ASN A 45 11.58 8.29 0.21
N LYS A 46 10.91 9.00 1.12
CA LYS A 46 9.62 9.66 0.86
C LYS A 46 9.88 11.09 0.40
N THR A 47 10.40 11.22 -0.82
CA THR A 47 10.67 12.49 -1.50
C THR A 47 9.84 12.60 -2.78
N PRO A 48 9.51 13.79 -3.27
CA PRO A 48 8.78 13.94 -4.53
C PRO A 48 9.49 13.27 -5.72
N GLY A 49 10.82 13.32 -5.78
CA GLY A 49 11.61 12.67 -6.82
C GLY A 49 11.50 11.14 -6.79
N THR A 50 11.62 10.54 -5.61
CA THR A 50 11.46 9.09 -5.44
C THR A 50 10.04 8.64 -5.77
N VAL A 51 9.04 9.37 -5.29
CA VAL A 51 7.63 9.10 -5.59
C VAL A 51 7.35 9.20 -7.09
N GLY A 52 7.90 10.23 -7.75
CA GLY A 52 7.82 10.38 -9.21
C GLY A 52 8.39 9.17 -9.96
N GLY A 53 9.52 8.65 -9.49
CA GLY A 53 10.11 7.41 -10.02
C GLY A 53 9.21 6.18 -9.83
N TRP A 54 8.54 6.07 -8.69
CA TRP A 54 7.57 4.97 -8.49
C TRP A 54 6.34 5.08 -9.38
N ILE A 55 5.85 6.30 -9.63
CA ILE A 55 4.72 6.55 -10.55
C ILE A 55 5.11 6.21 -11.99
N ALA A 56 6.33 6.56 -12.39
CA ALA A 56 6.83 6.34 -13.75
C ALA A 56 7.22 4.88 -14.03
N SER A 57 7.40 4.05 -12.99
CA SER A 57 7.85 2.67 -13.16
C SER A 57 6.77 1.80 -13.85
N PRO A 58 7.11 1.11 -14.95
CA PRO A 58 6.16 0.28 -15.69
C PRO A 58 5.71 -0.97 -14.91
N THR A 59 6.43 -1.38 -13.87
CA THR A 59 6.09 -2.53 -13.03
C THR A 59 5.22 -2.16 -11.83
N ASN A 60 4.96 -0.86 -11.65
CA ASN A 60 4.16 -0.33 -10.56
C ASN A 60 2.81 0.18 -11.07
N HIS A 61 1.81 0.12 -10.21
CA HIS A 61 0.56 0.85 -10.40
C HIS A 61 0.22 1.59 -9.11
N MET A 62 0.31 2.91 -9.18
CA MET A 62 -0.04 3.77 -8.06
C MET A 62 -1.45 4.32 -8.23
N LEU A 63 -2.25 4.19 -7.19
CA LEU A 63 -3.59 4.74 -7.07
C LEU A 63 -3.60 5.86 -6.05
N VAL A 64 -4.37 6.88 -6.32
CA VAL A 64 -4.64 7.97 -5.40
C VAL A 64 -6.14 8.08 -5.12
N ALA A 65 -6.46 8.35 -3.88
CA ALA A 65 -7.82 8.62 -3.44
C ALA A 65 -8.04 10.13 -3.30
N MET A 66 -9.08 10.61 -3.95
CA MET A 66 -9.50 12.01 -3.92
C MET A 66 -10.76 12.15 -3.10
N ARG A 67 -10.84 13.19 -2.28
CA ARG A 67 -12.02 13.55 -1.51
C ARG A 67 -12.14 15.05 -1.46
N ASP A 68 -13.31 15.59 -1.85
CA ASP A 68 -13.58 17.03 -1.89
C ASP A 68 -12.49 17.84 -2.65
N GLY A 69 -11.97 17.27 -3.74
CA GLY A 69 -10.92 17.87 -4.57
C GLY A 69 -9.49 17.74 -4.02
N ALA A 70 -9.30 17.16 -2.83
CA ALA A 70 -7.97 16.93 -2.24
C ALA A 70 -7.52 15.49 -2.38
N LEU A 71 -6.22 15.27 -2.55
CA LEU A 71 -5.59 13.94 -2.51
C LEU A 71 -5.40 13.55 -1.04
N VAL A 72 -6.10 12.49 -0.61
CA VAL A 72 -6.17 12.08 0.81
C VAL A 72 -5.64 10.69 1.09
N GLY A 73 -5.31 9.91 0.07
CA GLY A 73 -4.77 8.58 0.25
C GLY A 73 -4.02 8.09 -0.98
N VAL A 74 -3.17 7.09 -0.78
CA VAL A 74 -2.35 6.48 -1.82
C VAL A 74 -2.18 5.00 -1.58
N ALA A 75 -2.17 4.20 -2.64
CA ALA A 75 -1.77 2.81 -2.63
C ALA A 75 -0.88 2.51 -3.84
N LEU A 76 0.06 1.58 -3.69
CA LEU A 76 0.94 1.15 -4.75
C LEU A 76 1.01 -0.37 -4.78
N VAL A 77 0.69 -0.97 -5.91
CA VAL A 77 0.83 -2.39 -6.18
C VAL A 77 1.85 -2.62 -7.28
N THR A 78 2.62 -3.69 -7.16
CA THR A 78 3.62 -4.10 -8.14
C THR A 78 3.13 -5.31 -8.95
N GLN A 79 3.67 -5.51 -10.13
CA GLN A 79 3.40 -6.71 -10.96
C GLN A 79 3.86 -8.02 -10.29
N ALA A 80 4.72 -7.94 -9.27
CA ALA A 80 5.09 -9.09 -8.44
C ALA A 80 4.00 -9.48 -7.40
N GLY A 81 2.86 -8.80 -7.38
CA GLY A 81 1.78 -9.09 -6.43
C GLY A 81 2.03 -8.53 -5.03
N LYS A 82 2.85 -7.50 -4.91
CA LYS A 82 3.11 -6.83 -3.62
C LYS A 82 2.36 -5.51 -3.53
N LEU A 83 1.55 -5.35 -2.48
CA LEU A 83 1.04 -4.06 -2.06
C LEU A 83 2.13 -3.36 -1.24
N SER A 84 2.82 -2.42 -1.85
CA SER A 84 3.99 -1.76 -1.26
C SER A 84 3.65 -0.53 -0.44
N LEU A 85 2.56 0.16 -0.76
CA LEU A 85 2.07 1.34 -0.05
C LEU A 85 0.55 1.27 0.09
N CYS A 86 0.04 1.64 1.26
CA CYS A 86 -1.38 1.92 1.49
C CYS A 86 -1.48 2.89 2.67
N TYR A 87 -1.59 4.17 2.38
CA TYR A 87 -1.58 5.24 3.37
C TYR A 87 -2.74 6.20 3.14
N VAL A 88 -3.32 6.69 4.23
CA VAL A 88 -4.45 7.62 4.24
C VAL A 88 -4.15 8.72 5.25
N LEU A 89 -4.44 9.97 4.90
CA LEU A 89 -4.32 11.10 5.83
C LEU A 89 -5.11 10.87 7.12
N PRO A 90 -4.60 11.35 8.28
CA PRO A 90 -5.26 11.15 9.58
C PRO A 90 -6.74 11.53 9.58
N GLU A 91 -7.05 12.70 9.05
CA GLU A 91 -8.42 13.26 8.97
C GLU A 91 -9.35 12.50 8.03
N SER A 92 -8.83 11.64 7.19
CA SER A 92 -9.58 10.82 6.22
C SER A 92 -9.63 9.35 6.56
N GLN A 93 -9.06 8.96 7.70
CA GLN A 93 -9.18 7.59 8.23
C GLN A 93 -10.61 7.27 8.63
N HIS A 94 -10.94 5.99 8.66
CA HIS A 94 -12.28 5.47 9.02
C HIS A 94 -13.44 5.99 8.15
N CYS A 95 -13.14 6.66 7.03
CA CYS A 95 -14.11 7.18 6.07
C CYS A 95 -14.24 6.32 4.80
N GLY A 96 -13.74 5.08 4.81
CA GLY A 96 -13.80 4.17 3.67
C GLY A 96 -12.70 4.38 2.61
N VAL A 97 -11.83 5.39 2.75
CA VAL A 97 -10.75 5.70 1.79
C VAL A 97 -9.81 4.50 1.61
N GLY A 98 -9.33 3.93 2.69
CA GLY A 98 -8.43 2.76 2.63
C GLY A 98 -9.08 1.55 1.95
N LYS A 99 -10.35 1.29 2.23
CA LYS A 99 -11.12 0.22 1.59
C LYS A 99 -11.28 0.45 0.09
N ALA A 100 -11.54 1.69 -0.33
CA ALA A 100 -11.64 2.05 -1.73
C ALA A 100 -10.30 1.87 -2.47
N LEU A 101 -9.19 2.25 -1.84
CA LEU A 101 -7.84 2.02 -2.37
C LEU A 101 -7.54 0.52 -2.52
N LEU A 102 -7.84 -0.30 -1.51
CA LEU A 102 -7.67 -1.76 -1.59
C LEU A 102 -8.50 -2.37 -2.71
N ALA A 103 -9.75 -1.96 -2.88
CA ALA A 103 -10.60 -2.44 -3.96
C ALA A 103 -9.98 -2.14 -5.34
N GLY A 104 -9.42 -0.93 -5.52
CA GLY A 104 -8.72 -0.54 -6.74
C GLY A 104 -7.45 -1.35 -6.99
N VAL A 105 -6.65 -1.58 -5.95
CA VAL A 105 -5.44 -2.42 -6.01
C VAL A 105 -5.78 -3.86 -6.38
N GLU A 106 -6.79 -4.44 -5.75
CA GLU A 106 -7.22 -5.81 -6.02
C GLU A 106 -7.78 -5.96 -7.44
N ALA A 107 -8.51 -4.96 -7.93
CA ALA A 107 -9.01 -4.93 -9.30
C ALA A 107 -7.85 -4.90 -10.31
N LYS A 108 -6.83 -4.06 -10.06
CA LYS A 108 -5.64 -3.99 -10.91
C LYS A 108 -4.81 -5.26 -10.89
N ALA A 109 -4.66 -5.86 -9.72
CA ALA A 109 -3.98 -7.16 -9.58
C ALA A 109 -4.68 -8.26 -10.39
N ARG A 110 -6.01 -8.33 -10.35
CA ARG A 110 -6.79 -9.28 -11.16
C ARG A 110 -6.64 -9.01 -12.65
N GLU A 111 -6.63 -7.74 -13.07
CA GLU A 111 -6.38 -7.35 -14.48
C GLU A 111 -5.01 -7.85 -14.95
N TRP A 112 -4.00 -7.84 -14.08
CA TRP A 112 -2.67 -8.39 -14.35
C TRP A 112 -2.57 -9.91 -14.25
N GLY A 113 -3.65 -10.61 -13.88
CA GLY A 113 -3.65 -12.07 -13.68
C GLY A 113 -2.96 -12.51 -12.38
N ILE A 114 -2.80 -11.60 -11.42
CA ILE A 114 -2.18 -11.91 -10.11
C ILE A 114 -3.20 -12.64 -9.24
N GLY A 115 -2.86 -13.86 -8.81
CA GLY A 115 -3.74 -14.72 -8.03
C GLY A 115 -3.72 -14.45 -6.53
N ALA A 116 -2.73 -13.75 -6.02
CA ALA A 116 -2.62 -13.38 -4.61
C ALA A 116 -1.82 -12.09 -4.43
N LEU A 117 -2.23 -11.29 -3.46
CA LEU A 117 -1.49 -10.12 -2.99
C LEU A 117 -0.80 -10.43 -1.66
N SER A 118 0.40 -9.88 -1.49
CA SER A 118 1.14 -9.89 -0.24
C SER A 118 1.53 -8.48 0.17
N LEU A 119 1.71 -8.26 1.46
CA LEU A 119 2.15 -6.97 1.99
C LEU A 119 2.86 -7.14 3.33
N GLN A 120 3.64 -6.14 3.69
CA GLN A 120 4.18 -5.95 5.03
C GLN A 120 3.38 -4.83 5.70
N SER A 121 2.65 -5.18 6.76
CA SER A 121 1.82 -4.23 7.50
C SER A 121 2.58 -3.66 8.68
N THR A 122 2.44 -2.36 8.89
CA THR A 122 2.73 -1.74 10.20
C THR A 122 1.84 -2.34 11.28
N VAL A 123 2.27 -2.27 12.54
CA VAL A 123 1.44 -2.67 13.68
C VAL A 123 0.12 -1.90 13.69
N SER A 124 0.19 -0.60 13.41
CA SER A 124 -0.98 0.30 13.37
C SER A 124 -2.04 -0.09 12.32
N ALA A 125 -1.68 -0.80 11.25
CA ALA A 125 -2.58 -1.16 10.15
C ALA A 125 -3.02 -2.64 10.16
N CYS A 126 -2.54 -3.46 11.09
CA CYS A 126 -2.85 -4.90 11.12
C CYS A 126 -4.36 -5.19 11.14
N ASP A 127 -5.11 -4.50 12.00
CA ASP A 127 -6.56 -4.69 12.10
C ASP A 127 -7.30 -4.30 10.81
N PHE A 128 -6.82 -3.26 10.14
CA PHE A 128 -7.39 -2.83 8.87
C PHE A 128 -7.27 -3.93 7.80
N PHE A 129 -6.09 -4.52 7.64
CA PHE A 129 -5.88 -5.59 6.66
C PHE A 129 -6.66 -6.85 7.03
N ALA A 130 -6.66 -7.26 8.30
CA ALA A 130 -7.43 -8.41 8.77
C ALA A 130 -8.93 -8.26 8.47
N ARG A 131 -9.52 -7.09 8.73
CA ARG A 131 -10.94 -6.81 8.43
C ARG A 131 -11.26 -6.78 6.93
N ASN A 132 -10.26 -6.60 6.07
CA ASN A 132 -10.42 -6.61 4.62
C ASN A 132 -10.06 -7.98 3.98
N GLY A 133 -9.98 -9.04 4.80
CA GLY A 133 -9.81 -10.41 4.34
C GLY A 133 -8.37 -10.83 4.04
N TYR A 134 -7.40 -10.05 4.51
CA TYR A 134 -5.99 -10.44 4.47
C TYR A 134 -5.65 -11.34 5.66
N ILE A 135 -4.86 -12.37 5.41
CA ILE A 135 -4.47 -13.39 6.39
C ILE A 135 -3.07 -13.06 6.89
N ASN A 136 -2.90 -13.06 8.21
CA ASN A 136 -1.59 -12.84 8.83
C ASN A 136 -0.70 -14.08 8.62
N GLY A 137 0.46 -13.89 8.01
CA GLY A 137 1.45 -14.92 7.69
C GLY A 137 2.67 -14.92 8.62
N GLY A 138 2.68 -14.09 9.66
CA GLY A 138 3.78 -14.01 10.62
C GLY A 138 4.39 -12.61 10.74
N LYS A 139 5.48 -12.52 11.50
CA LYS A 139 6.19 -11.27 11.78
C LYS A 139 7.55 -11.25 11.10
N GLU A 140 7.95 -10.07 10.64
CA GLU A 140 9.26 -9.77 10.08
C GLU A 140 9.78 -8.42 10.57
N LYS A 141 11.04 -8.14 10.26
CA LYS A 141 11.61 -6.78 10.41
C LYS A 141 11.79 -6.15 9.04
N THR A 142 11.37 -4.89 8.92
CA THR A 142 11.63 -4.10 7.71
C THR A 142 13.12 -3.73 7.62
N CYS A 143 13.53 -3.24 6.44
CA CYS A 143 14.87 -2.68 6.25
C CYS A 143 15.16 -1.47 7.16
N TYR A 144 14.14 -0.87 7.75
CA TYR A 144 14.27 0.22 8.74
C TYR A 144 14.35 -0.29 10.20
N GLY A 145 14.42 -1.61 10.41
CA GLY A 145 14.44 -2.22 11.74
C GLY A 145 13.09 -2.18 12.47
N LEU A 146 12.01 -1.85 11.80
CA LEU A 146 10.65 -1.85 12.34
C LEU A 146 10.07 -3.26 12.32
N GLU A 147 9.35 -3.64 13.39
CA GLU A 147 8.54 -4.86 13.36
C GLU A 147 7.36 -4.67 12.41
N CYS A 148 7.12 -5.64 11.54
CA CYS A 148 5.98 -5.67 10.65
C CYS A 148 5.35 -7.05 10.63
N SER A 149 4.08 -7.10 10.24
CA SER A 149 3.36 -8.35 10.03
C SER A 149 3.20 -8.61 8.53
N LEU A 150 3.48 -9.84 8.11
CA LEU A 150 3.17 -10.28 6.77
C LEU A 150 1.68 -10.57 6.64
N PHE A 151 1.08 -10.04 5.61
CA PHE A 151 -0.30 -10.35 5.23
C PHE A 151 -0.37 -10.79 3.79
N TRP A 152 -1.30 -11.65 3.49
CA TRP A 152 -1.60 -12.07 2.13
C TRP A 152 -3.09 -12.30 1.94
N LYS A 153 -3.54 -12.18 0.70
CA LYS A 153 -4.93 -12.45 0.30
C LYS A 153 -4.95 -13.12 -1.06
N LYS A 154 -5.62 -14.26 -1.15
CA LYS A 154 -5.92 -14.90 -2.43
C LYS A 154 -7.00 -14.08 -3.13
N LEU A 155 -6.76 -13.74 -4.38
CA LEU A 155 -7.73 -13.03 -5.22
C LEU A 155 -8.51 -14.08 -6.02
N ASN A 156 -9.84 -13.99 -5.99
CA ASN A 156 -10.66 -14.79 -6.88
C ASN A 156 -10.42 -14.32 -8.31
N ALA A 157 -10.24 -15.25 -9.24
CA ALA A 157 -10.16 -14.93 -10.65
C ALA A 157 -11.42 -14.15 -11.08
N ALA A 158 -11.24 -13.16 -11.95
CA ALA A 158 -12.38 -12.56 -12.63
C ALA A 158 -13.16 -13.67 -13.38
N PRO A 159 -14.50 -13.63 -13.43
CA PRO A 159 -15.27 -14.65 -14.11
C PRO A 159 -14.79 -14.73 -15.58
N GLY A 160 -14.16 -15.85 -15.97
CA GLY A 160 -13.70 -16.11 -17.33
C GLY A 160 -12.21 -16.36 -17.52
N VAL A 161 -11.39 -16.43 -16.47
CA VAL A 161 -9.96 -16.78 -16.57
C VAL A 161 -9.69 -18.05 -15.77
N ASP A 162 -9.50 -19.17 -16.44
CA ASP A 162 -8.97 -20.39 -15.83
C ASP A 162 -7.50 -20.15 -15.46
N VAL A 163 -7.22 -20.03 -14.17
CA VAL A 163 -5.86 -19.96 -13.65
C VAL A 163 -5.37 -21.37 -13.36
N ALA A 164 -4.46 -21.86 -14.19
CA ALA A 164 -3.74 -23.09 -13.89
C ALA A 164 -3.00 -22.97 -12.55
N ASP A 165 -3.26 -23.94 -11.67
CA ASP A 165 -2.68 -24.05 -10.34
C ASP A 165 -1.15 -24.24 -10.44
N GLY A 166 -0.39 -23.28 -9.97
CA GLY A 166 1.08 -23.27 -10.01
C GLY A 166 1.69 -22.39 -8.94
N THR A 167 1.30 -22.61 -7.68
CA THR A 167 1.93 -21.93 -6.54
C THR A 167 3.31 -22.48 -6.23
N ARG A 168 4.35 -21.82 -6.70
CA ARG A 168 5.67 -21.87 -6.05
C ARG A 168 5.97 -20.50 -5.48
N PHE A 169 5.92 -20.40 -4.16
CA PHE A 169 6.49 -19.28 -3.45
C PHE A 169 8.02 -19.33 -3.59
N CYS A 170 8.59 -18.47 -4.42
CA CYS A 170 10.01 -18.20 -4.36
C CYS A 170 10.24 -17.04 -3.39
N SER A 171 10.81 -17.37 -2.25
CA SER A 171 11.48 -16.41 -1.38
C SER A 171 12.71 -15.90 -2.12
N CYS A 172 12.70 -14.68 -2.62
CA CYS A 172 13.89 -14.00 -3.10
C CYS A 172 13.92 -12.58 -2.55
N ASN A 173 14.83 -12.43 -1.63
CA ASN A 173 15.52 -11.22 -1.28
C ASN A 173 16.46 -10.78 -2.43
N PRO A 174 16.91 -9.56 -2.61
CA PRO A 174 17.02 -8.42 -1.69
C PRO A 174 16.10 -7.24 -2.00
#